data_521a8a01bcd2f1d7bfec1be7e8707941
#
_entry.id   521a8a01bcd2f1d7bfec1be7e8707941
#
_cell.length_a   1.000
_cell.length_b   1.000
_cell.length_c   1.000
_cell.angle_alpha   90.00
_cell.angle_beta   90.00
_cell.angle_gamma   90.00
#
_symmetry.space_group_name_H-M   'P 1'
#
loop_
_entity.id
_entity.type
_entity.pdbx_description
1 polymer ?
#
loop_
_entity_poly.entity_id
_entity_poly.type
_entity_poly.pdbx_seq_one_letter_code
_entity_poly.pdbx_strand_id
1 'polypeptide(L)'
;MDLRLSGKTAVVTGGSKGIGLAVVQTLIAEGMRVVTGSRTVTAALRETGAVPVIADLSTPEGPIELVERALAELGGIDVLVNNVGVGDTDDISKGALLTLLDLPDGAWRHTFDLHFYSALRVTRAALPSLIERRGTVVNVSSAGARLVSAGPADYNVSKAALNALTKVVAEQFGGQGVRAVTVAPGPVRTGVWTDPDGLIARLARENGVTHEEFAEGLLGTLGASTGRISTPEEVARLIAFVASPNNITGAEYLVDGGVIKSA
;
A
#
# COMPACT_ATOMS: atom_id res chain seq x y z
N MET A 1 1.19 -6.92 23.15
CA MET A 1 -0.27 -7.08 22.91
C MET A 1 -0.42 -8.30 22.02
N ASP A 2 -1.29 -9.23 22.38
CA ASP A 2 -1.60 -10.35 21.49
C ASP A 2 -2.64 -9.89 20.45
N LEU A 3 -2.25 -9.93 19.18
CA LEU A 3 -3.10 -9.52 18.04
C LEU A 3 -4.05 -10.65 17.59
N ARG A 4 -3.93 -11.85 18.13
CA ARG A 4 -4.73 -13.03 17.74
C ARG A 4 -4.72 -13.30 16.23
N LEU A 5 -3.56 -13.14 15.61
CA LEU A 5 -3.33 -13.38 14.19
C LEU A 5 -2.71 -14.76 13.91
N SER A 6 -2.17 -15.42 14.94
CA SER A 6 -1.53 -16.73 14.80
C SER A 6 -2.47 -17.76 14.16
N GLY A 7 -1.95 -18.50 13.18
CA GLY A 7 -2.68 -19.49 12.39
C GLY A 7 -3.61 -18.93 11.31
N LYS A 8 -3.80 -17.61 11.23
CA LYS A 8 -4.56 -16.96 10.16
C LYS A 8 -3.77 -16.87 8.86
N THR A 9 -4.45 -16.53 7.79
CA THR A 9 -3.91 -16.46 6.44
C THR A 9 -4.02 -15.05 5.88
N ALA A 10 -3.00 -14.62 5.12
CA ALA A 10 -3.00 -13.32 4.50
C ALA A 10 -2.54 -13.33 3.05
N VAL A 11 -3.11 -12.44 2.26
CA VAL A 11 -2.61 -12.05 0.93
C VAL A 11 -2.11 -10.61 1.00
N VAL A 12 -0.87 -10.38 0.57
CA VAL A 12 -0.26 -9.05 0.51
C VAL A 12 0.13 -8.74 -0.92
N THR A 13 -0.37 -7.67 -1.50
CA THR A 13 0.06 -7.22 -2.82
C THR A 13 1.30 -6.34 -2.73
N GLY A 14 2.30 -6.56 -3.60
CA GLY A 14 3.53 -5.78 -3.64
C GLY A 14 4.49 -6.05 -2.47
N GLY A 15 4.60 -7.30 -2.00
CA GLY A 15 5.41 -7.67 -0.83
C GLY A 15 6.91 -7.84 -1.08
N SER A 16 7.44 -7.47 -2.25
CA SER A 16 8.86 -7.70 -2.57
C SER A 16 9.82 -6.67 -1.94
N LYS A 17 9.33 -5.51 -1.54
CA LYS A 17 10.14 -4.41 -0.97
C LYS A 17 9.29 -3.41 -0.18
N GLY A 18 9.97 -2.47 0.50
CA GLY A 18 9.35 -1.32 1.17
C GLY A 18 8.29 -1.71 2.19
N ILE A 19 7.15 -0.99 2.18
CA ILE A 19 6.04 -1.23 3.12
C ILE A 19 5.51 -2.66 2.97
N GLY A 20 5.32 -3.16 1.75
CA GLY A 20 4.78 -4.49 1.52
C GLY A 20 5.65 -5.60 2.11
N LEU A 21 6.97 -5.50 1.98
CA LEU A 21 7.90 -6.45 2.59
C LEU A 21 7.83 -6.40 4.13
N ALA A 22 7.81 -5.21 4.70
CA ALA A 22 7.66 -5.03 6.14
C ALA A 22 6.33 -5.60 6.67
N VAL A 23 5.24 -5.46 5.89
CA VAL A 23 3.94 -6.07 6.21
C VAL A 23 4.05 -7.60 6.18
N VAL A 24 4.64 -8.18 5.14
CA VAL A 24 4.87 -9.63 5.05
C VAL A 24 5.64 -10.13 6.26
N GLN A 25 6.76 -9.50 6.60
CA GLN A 25 7.59 -9.86 7.75
C GLN A 25 6.81 -9.76 9.08
N THR A 26 6.06 -8.67 9.27
CA THR A 26 5.28 -8.45 10.48
C THR A 26 4.18 -9.50 10.62
N LEU A 27 3.42 -9.80 9.57
CA LEU A 27 2.35 -10.78 9.63
C LEU A 27 2.87 -12.22 9.86
N ILE A 28 4.02 -12.56 9.29
CA ILE A 28 4.68 -13.85 9.57
C ILE A 28 5.17 -13.92 11.02
N ALA A 29 5.75 -12.84 11.56
CA ALA A 29 6.16 -12.77 12.95
C ALA A 29 4.98 -12.91 13.92
N GLU A 30 3.78 -12.48 13.52
CA GLU A 30 2.51 -12.70 14.24
C GLU A 30 1.92 -14.12 14.04
N GLY A 31 2.64 -15.01 13.36
CA GLY A 31 2.27 -16.40 13.16
C GLY A 31 1.27 -16.64 12.02
N MET A 32 1.12 -15.72 11.08
CA MET A 32 0.27 -15.89 9.90
C MET A 32 0.98 -16.66 8.78
N ARG A 33 0.21 -17.36 7.95
CA ARG A 33 0.67 -17.86 6.65
C ARG A 33 0.40 -16.79 5.60
N VAL A 34 1.41 -16.39 4.82
CA VAL A 34 1.32 -15.26 3.89
C VAL A 34 1.63 -15.70 2.47
N VAL A 35 0.76 -15.33 1.52
CA VAL A 35 1.02 -15.33 0.07
C VAL A 35 1.17 -13.88 -0.37
N THR A 36 2.14 -13.60 -1.24
CA THR A 36 2.35 -12.25 -1.75
C THR A 36 2.56 -12.22 -3.26
N GLY A 37 1.89 -11.27 -3.94
CA GLY A 37 2.00 -11.04 -5.37
C GLY A 37 2.93 -9.88 -5.70
N SER A 38 3.88 -10.10 -6.61
CA SER A 38 4.76 -9.05 -7.14
C SER A 38 5.39 -9.47 -8.48
N ARG A 39 5.88 -8.50 -9.25
CA ARG A 39 6.58 -8.77 -10.53
C ARG A 39 7.94 -9.45 -10.34
N THR A 40 8.56 -9.29 -9.18
CA THR A 40 9.89 -9.82 -8.87
C THR A 40 9.94 -10.40 -7.47
N VAL A 41 10.77 -11.43 -7.28
CA VAL A 41 11.02 -12.05 -5.97
C VAL A 41 12.44 -11.67 -5.53
N THR A 42 12.54 -10.80 -4.54
CA THR A 42 13.82 -10.35 -3.97
C THR A 42 14.40 -11.40 -3.00
N ALA A 43 15.71 -11.32 -2.71
CA ALA A 43 16.34 -12.17 -1.70
C ALA A 43 15.67 -11.97 -0.32
N ALA A 44 15.42 -10.72 0.07
CA ALA A 44 14.75 -10.39 1.32
C ALA A 44 13.35 -11.03 1.43
N LEU A 45 12.59 -11.07 0.33
CA LEU A 45 11.28 -11.76 0.34
C LEU A 45 11.43 -13.28 0.52
N ARG A 46 12.42 -13.92 -0.13
CA ARG A 46 12.66 -15.37 0.03
C ARG A 46 12.96 -15.77 1.45
N GLU A 47 13.65 -14.92 2.20
CA GLU A 47 14.04 -15.15 3.60
C GLU A 47 12.87 -15.04 4.58
N THR A 48 11.72 -14.49 4.17
CA THR A 48 10.57 -14.31 5.06
C THR A 48 9.79 -15.59 5.34
N GLY A 49 9.85 -16.60 4.45
CA GLY A 49 8.99 -17.76 4.49
C GLY A 49 7.59 -17.55 3.89
N ALA A 50 7.28 -16.38 3.33
CA ALA A 50 6.07 -16.17 2.55
C ALA A 50 6.13 -16.90 1.21
N VAL A 51 4.97 -17.29 0.68
CA VAL A 51 4.85 -17.88 -0.66
C VAL A 51 4.75 -16.76 -1.69
N PRO A 52 5.76 -16.56 -2.56
CA PRO A 52 5.71 -15.55 -3.60
C PRO A 52 4.95 -16.04 -4.83
N VAL A 53 4.11 -15.19 -5.38
CA VAL A 53 3.46 -15.37 -6.69
C VAL A 53 3.96 -14.26 -7.62
N ILE A 54 4.55 -14.65 -8.76
CA ILE A 54 4.98 -13.70 -9.77
C ILE A 54 3.74 -13.33 -10.59
N ALA A 55 3.26 -12.10 -10.44
CA ALA A 55 2.10 -11.59 -11.13
C ALA A 55 2.23 -10.08 -11.40
N ASP A 56 1.78 -9.64 -12.57
CA ASP A 56 1.60 -8.21 -12.86
C ASP A 56 0.19 -7.78 -12.46
N LEU A 57 0.09 -7.07 -11.36
CA LEU A 57 -1.20 -6.67 -10.80
C LEU A 57 -1.82 -5.45 -11.51
N SER A 58 -1.14 -4.85 -12.47
CA SER A 58 -1.71 -3.80 -13.32
C SER A 58 -2.60 -4.36 -14.43
N THR A 59 -2.45 -5.65 -14.75
CA THR A 59 -3.27 -6.34 -15.77
C THR A 59 -4.60 -6.82 -15.20
N PRO A 60 -5.60 -7.13 -16.05
CA PRO A 60 -6.85 -7.74 -15.60
C PRO A 60 -6.67 -9.14 -14.97
N GLU A 61 -5.72 -9.92 -15.46
CA GLU A 61 -5.52 -11.35 -15.13
C GLU A 61 -4.68 -11.54 -13.86
N GLY A 62 -3.61 -10.75 -13.69
CA GLY A 62 -2.67 -10.92 -12.58
C GLY A 62 -3.28 -10.90 -11.19
N PRO A 63 -4.23 -10.02 -10.88
CA PRO A 63 -4.98 -10.06 -9.63
C PRO A 63 -5.76 -11.35 -9.38
N ILE A 64 -6.36 -11.90 -10.42
CA ILE A 64 -7.15 -13.15 -10.34
C ILE A 64 -6.21 -14.32 -10.08
N GLU A 65 -5.13 -14.43 -10.86
CA GLU A 65 -4.11 -15.46 -10.70
C GLU A 65 -3.51 -15.46 -9.28
N LEU A 66 -3.20 -14.28 -8.75
CA LEU A 66 -2.70 -14.15 -7.38
C LEU A 66 -3.68 -14.76 -6.37
N VAL A 67 -4.96 -14.44 -6.46
CA VAL A 67 -5.97 -14.91 -5.50
C VAL A 67 -6.21 -16.42 -5.65
N GLU A 68 -6.28 -16.95 -6.87
CA GLU A 68 -6.43 -18.39 -7.12
C GLU A 68 -5.25 -19.16 -6.53
N ARG A 69 -4.02 -18.71 -6.75
CA ARG A 69 -2.83 -19.31 -6.15
C ARG A 69 -2.83 -19.21 -4.63
N ALA A 70 -3.25 -18.06 -4.08
CA ALA A 70 -3.34 -17.89 -2.63
C ALA A 70 -4.39 -18.82 -2.01
N LEU A 71 -5.54 -19.01 -2.63
CA LEU A 71 -6.57 -19.94 -2.16
C LEU A 71 -6.08 -21.40 -2.19
N ALA A 72 -5.37 -21.79 -3.25
CA ALA A 72 -4.78 -23.13 -3.35
C ALA A 72 -3.75 -23.39 -2.24
N GLU A 73 -2.91 -22.40 -1.91
CA GLU A 73 -1.85 -22.53 -0.90
C GLU A 73 -2.37 -22.43 0.54
N LEU A 74 -3.32 -21.52 0.78
CA LEU A 74 -3.75 -21.15 2.13
C LEU A 74 -5.03 -21.87 2.57
N GLY A 75 -5.87 -22.31 1.62
CA GLY A 75 -7.20 -22.86 1.89
C GLY A 75 -8.24 -21.83 2.29
N GLY A 76 -7.91 -20.53 2.21
CA GLY A 76 -8.81 -19.39 2.51
C GLY A 76 -8.02 -18.15 2.87
N ILE A 77 -8.69 -16.99 2.90
CA ILE A 77 -8.07 -15.67 3.12
C ILE A 77 -8.77 -14.98 4.29
N ASP A 78 -8.05 -14.80 5.40
CA ASP A 78 -8.55 -14.05 6.56
C ASP A 78 -8.23 -12.55 6.42
N VAL A 79 -7.10 -12.20 5.81
CA VAL A 79 -6.64 -10.82 5.65
C VAL A 79 -6.17 -10.59 4.22
N LEU A 80 -6.66 -9.51 3.61
CA LEU A 80 -6.16 -8.98 2.35
C LEU A 80 -5.52 -7.61 2.59
N VAL A 81 -4.24 -7.45 2.21
CA VAL A 81 -3.56 -6.16 2.22
C VAL A 81 -3.28 -5.71 0.79
N ASN A 82 -4.04 -4.75 0.30
CA ASN A 82 -3.81 -4.08 -0.97
C ASN A 82 -2.76 -2.99 -0.77
N ASN A 83 -1.50 -3.33 -1.01
CA ASN A 83 -0.38 -2.42 -0.84
C ASN A 83 0.30 -2.05 -2.16
N VAL A 84 0.08 -2.82 -3.24
CA VAL A 84 0.74 -2.51 -4.51
C VAL A 84 0.52 -1.05 -4.92
N GLY A 85 1.60 -0.45 -5.34
CA GLY A 85 1.60 0.93 -5.80
C GLY A 85 2.90 1.23 -6.50
N VAL A 86 3.04 2.43 -7.04
CA VAL A 86 4.29 2.87 -7.64
C VAL A 86 5.32 2.99 -6.53
N GLY A 87 6.28 2.10 -6.52
CA GLY A 87 7.37 2.05 -5.53
C GLY A 87 8.70 2.51 -6.07
N ASP A 88 8.89 2.52 -7.40
CA ASP A 88 10.12 2.90 -8.07
C ASP A 88 9.85 3.74 -9.33
N THR A 89 10.26 4.89 -9.23
CA THR A 89 11.13 5.76 -9.97
C THR A 89 10.71 6.23 -11.37
N ASP A 90 10.42 5.38 -12.33
CA ASP A 90 10.26 5.87 -13.70
C ASP A 90 8.87 6.46 -13.98
N ASP A 91 7.84 5.97 -13.34
CA ASP A 91 6.48 6.40 -13.62
C ASP A 91 6.03 7.59 -12.75
N ILE A 92 6.36 7.61 -11.44
CA ILE A 92 6.07 8.77 -10.57
C ILE A 92 6.89 10.00 -10.99
N SER A 93 8.16 9.81 -11.35
CA SER A 93 9.05 10.93 -11.62
C SER A 93 8.69 11.72 -12.87
N LYS A 94 8.12 11.06 -13.85
CA LYS A 94 7.64 11.75 -15.07
C LYS A 94 6.40 12.60 -14.79
N GLY A 95 5.58 12.22 -13.81
CA GLY A 95 4.37 12.96 -13.44
C GLY A 95 4.52 13.91 -12.25
N ALA A 96 5.57 13.77 -11.43
CA ALA A 96 5.70 14.52 -10.18
C ALA A 96 5.83 16.05 -10.36
N LEU A 97 6.34 16.48 -11.51
CA LEU A 97 6.53 17.87 -11.88
C LEU A 97 5.55 18.36 -12.96
N LEU A 98 4.69 17.47 -13.48
CA LEU A 98 3.71 17.83 -14.51
C LEU A 98 2.46 18.44 -13.89
N THR A 99 1.96 19.49 -14.54
CA THR A 99 0.66 20.05 -14.19
C THR A 99 -0.47 19.15 -14.69
N LEU A 100 -1.69 19.42 -14.24
CA LEU A 100 -2.88 18.73 -14.74
C LEU A 100 -3.02 18.80 -16.28
N LEU A 101 -2.54 19.91 -16.87
CA LEU A 101 -2.60 20.12 -18.32
C LEU A 101 -1.59 19.28 -19.11
N ASP A 102 -0.46 18.96 -18.48
CA ASP A 102 0.66 18.27 -19.14
C ASP A 102 0.64 16.77 -18.93
N LEU A 103 -0.14 16.29 -17.96
CA LEU A 103 -0.21 14.87 -17.63
C LEU A 103 -1.12 14.11 -18.61
N PRO A 104 -0.56 13.24 -19.49
CA PRO A 104 -1.35 12.60 -20.55
C PRO A 104 -2.30 11.53 -19.98
N ASP A 105 -3.42 11.30 -20.67
CA ASP A 105 -4.40 10.25 -20.33
C ASP A 105 -3.79 8.87 -20.08
N GLY A 106 -2.72 8.53 -20.81
CA GLY A 106 -2.01 7.26 -20.64
C GLY A 106 -1.40 7.09 -19.25
N ALA A 107 -0.86 8.17 -18.66
CA ALA A 107 -0.33 8.16 -17.30
C ALA A 107 -1.47 7.93 -16.28
N TRP A 108 -2.59 8.63 -16.44
CA TRP A 108 -3.78 8.41 -15.62
C TRP A 108 -4.25 6.96 -15.64
N ARG A 109 -4.39 6.37 -16.84
CA ARG A 109 -4.81 4.97 -16.99
C ARG A 109 -3.84 4.03 -16.29
N HIS A 110 -2.55 4.17 -16.54
CA HIS A 110 -1.51 3.34 -15.92
C HIS A 110 -1.53 3.42 -14.38
N THR A 111 -1.60 4.63 -13.84
CA THR A 111 -1.68 4.86 -12.40
C THR A 111 -2.94 4.23 -11.79
N PHE A 112 -4.09 4.40 -12.45
CA PHE A 112 -5.33 3.78 -11.98
C PHE A 112 -5.32 2.26 -12.11
N ASP A 113 -4.78 1.68 -13.18
CA ASP A 113 -4.64 0.23 -13.31
C ASP A 113 -3.82 -0.36 -12.17
N LEU A 114 -2.71 0.29 -11.81
CA LEU A 114 -1.82 -0.19 -10.77
C LEU A 114 -2.36 0.06 -9.35
N HIS A 115 -2.96 1.22 -9.06
CA HIS A 115 -3.33 1.60 -7.69
C HIS A 115 -4.76 1.26 -7.32
N PHE A 116 -5.69 1.46 -8.25
CA PHE A 116 -7.11 1.31 -8.00
C PHE A 116 -7.66 -0.01 -8.54
N TYR A 117 -7.47 -0.26 -9.83
CA TYR A 117 -8.04 -1.47 -10.44
C TYR A 117 -7.36 -2.74 -9.95
N SER A 118 -6.07 -2.72 -9.63
CA SER A 118 -5.41 -3.86 -8.98
C SER A 118 -6.09 -4.21 -7.65
N ALA A 119 -6.27 -3.21 -6.76
CA ALA A 119 -6.93 -3.40 -5.48
C ALA A 119 -8.40 -3.84 -5.63
N LEU A 120 -9.13 -3.23 -6.54
CA LEU A 120 -10.52 -3.61 -6.86
C LEU A 120 -10.62 -5.07 -7.32
N ARG A 121 -9.76 -5.47 -8.27
CA ARG A 121 -9.78 -6.82 -8.86
C ARG A 121 -9.37 -7.88 -7.83
N VAL A 122 -8.29 -7.64 -7.06
CA VAL A 122 -7.86 -8.55 -5.98
C VAL A 122 -8.96 -8.66 -4.92
N THR A 123 -9.54 -7.54 -4.49
CA THR A 123 -10.62 -7.54 -3.49
C THR A 123 -11.82 -8.35 -3.98
N ARG A 124 -12.28 -8.12 -5.22
CA ARG A 124 -13.42 -8.85 -5.81
C ARG A 124 -13.16 -10.35 -5.86
N ALA A 125 -11.96 -10.77 -6.27
CA ALA A 125 -11.60 -12.18 -6.34
C ALA A 125 -11.49 -12.83 -4.96
N ALA A 126 -10.97 -12.11 -3.95
CA ALA A 126 -10.82 -12.59 -2.58
C ALA A 126 -12.13 -12.55 -1.76
N LEU A 127 -13.10 -11.74 -2.17
CA LEU A 127 -14.29 -11.43 -1.38
C LEU A 127 -15.11 -12.66 -0.95
N PRO A 128 -15.34 -13.69 -1.79
CA PRO A 128 -16.04 -14.90 -1.34
C PRO A 128 -15.38 -15.55 -0.12
N SER A 129 -14.06 -15.68 -0.13
CA SER A 129 -13.32 -16.24 1.00
C SER A 129 -13.30 -15.32 2.22
N LEU A 130 -13.17 -14.00 2.00
CA LEU A 130 -13.24 -13.01 3.07
C LEU A 130 -14.62 -13.02 3.77
N ILE A 131 -15.71 -13.22 3.04
CA ILE A 131 -17.05 -13.36 3.61
C ILE A 131 -17.14 -14.64 4.47
N GLU A 132 -16.73 -15.78 3.94
CA GLU A 132 -16.72 -17.06 4.66
C GLU A 132 -15.92 -16.97 5.97
N ARG A 133 -14.76 -16.30 5.93
CA ARG A 133 -13.82 -16.16 7.03
C ARG A 133 -14.10 -14.96 7.96
N ARG A 134 -15.08 -14.11 7.62
CA ARG A 134 -15.31 -12.81 8.29
C ARG A 134 -14.03 -11.99 8.35
N GLY A 135 -13.37 -11.90 7.21
CA GLY A 135 -12.02 -11.38 7.06
C GLY A 135 -11.92 -9.86 7.03
N THR A 136 -10.71 -9.39 6.80
CA THR A 136 -10.41 -7.96 6.79
C THR A 136 -9.68 -7.57 5.50
N VAL A 137 -10.12 -6.48 4.86
CA VAL A 137 -9.40 -5.80 3.78
C VAL A 137 -8.68 -4.58 4.36
N VAL A 138 -7.38 -4.46 4.13
CA VAL A 138 -6.60 -3.27 4.47
C VAL A 138 -6.07 -2.67 3.17
N ASN A 139 -6.51 -1.47 2.84
CA ASN A 139 -6.02 -0.72 1.69
C ASN A 139 -4.93 0.25 2.12
N VAL A 140 -3.72 0.10 1.57
CA VAL A 140 -2.61 1.03 1.78
C VAL A 140 -2.75 2.19 0.81
N SER A 141 -3.26 3.30 1.31
CA SER A 141 -3.47 4.54 0.58
C SER A 141 -2.25 5.47 0.70
N SER A 142 -2.48 6.75 0.87
CA SER A 142 -1.45 7.78 1.07
C SER A 142 -2.05 9.01 1.74
N ALA A 143 -1.26 9.75 2.50
CA ALA A 143 -1.59 11.11 2.93
C ALA A 143 -1.89 12.03 1.73
N GLY A 144 -1.30 11.75 0.56
CA GLY A 144 -1.58 12.43 -0.70
C GLY A 144 -3.04 12.37 -1.14
N ALA A 145 -3.81 11.36 -0.70
CA ALA A 145 -5.25 11.31 -0.93
C ALA A 145 -6.02 12.47 -0.29
N ARG A 146 -5.45 13.11 0.73
CA ARG A 146 -5.99 14.28 1.43
C ARG A 146 -5.21 15.56 1.09
N LEU A 147 -3.90 15.47 0.89
CA LEU A 147 -3.03 16.57 0.51
C LEU A 147 -2.82 16.57 -1.01
N VAL A 148 -3.88 16.82 -1.76
CA VAL A 148 -3.91 16.66 -3.22
C VAL A 148 -2.98 17.62 -3.98
N SER A 149 -2.51 18.68 -3.33
CA SER A 149 -1.55 19.64 -3.90
C SER A 149 -0.09 19.18 -3.79
N ALA A 150 0.19 18.13 -3.02
CA ALA A 150 1.54 17.60 -2.83
C ALA A 150 1.71 16.29 -3.62
N GLY A 151 2.51 16.33 -4.67
CA GLY A 151 2.81 15.18 -5.52
C GLY A 151 1.92 15.06 -6.76
N PRO A 152 2.06 13.96 -7.53
CA PRO A 152 1.39 13.78 -8.81
C PRO A 152 -0.13 13.72 -8.67
N ALA A 153 -0.85 14.41 -9.57
CA ALA A 153 -2.31 14.51 -9.50
C ALA A 153 -2.99 13.15 -9.68
N ASP A 154 -2.56 12.34 -10.64
CA ASP A 154 -3.08 11.01 -10.94
C ASP A 154 -2.89 10.05 -9.76
N TYR A 155 -1.72 10.10 -9.11
CA TYR A 155 -1.44 9.34 -7.89
C TYR A 155 -2.41 9.71 -6.77
N ASN A 156 -2.50 10.99 -6.43
CA ASN A 156 -3.33 11.47 -5.32
C ASN A 156 -4.81 11.14 -5.54
N VAL A 157 -5.32 11.34 -6.76
CA VAL A 157 -6.70 11.00 -7.12
C VAL A 157 -6.93 9.49 -7.06
N SER A 158 -5.99 8.66 -7.53
CA SER A 158 -6.12 7.20 -7.44
C SER A 158 -6.17 6.70 -6.00
N LYS A 159 -5.39 7.32 -5.08
CA LYS A 159 -5.40 7.01 -3.65
C LYS A 159 -6.68 7.49 -2.96
N ALA A 160 -7.25 8.62 -3.37
CA ALA A 160 -8.57 9.06 -2.91
C ALA A 160 -9.68 8.09 -3.36
N ALA A 161 -9.62 7.60 -4.60
CA ALA A 161 -10.54 6.57 -5.09
C ALA A 161 -10.41 5.27 -4.27
N LEU A 162 -9.20 4.87 -3.89
CA LEU A 162 -8.97 3.70 -3.03
C LEU A 162 -9.58 3.88 -1.62
N ASN A 163 -9.55 5.10 -1.05
CA ASN A 163 -10.23 5.41 0.21
C ASN A 163 -11.75 5.23 0.08
N ALA A 164 -12.33 5.68 -1.04
CA ALA A 164 -13.76 5.47 -1.33
C ALA A 164 -14.10 3.98 -1.47
N LEU A 165 -13.27 3.19 -2.16
CA LEU A 165 -13.43 1.73 -2.28
C LEU A 165 -13.46 1.04 -0.90
N THR A 166 -12.62 1.48 0.05
CA THR A 166 -12.63 0.97 1.42
C THR A 166 -14.01 1.11 2.06
N LYS A 167 -14.66 2.28 1.92
CA LYS A 167 -16.00 2.53 2.46
C LYS A 167 -17.04 1.66 1.78
N VAL A 168 -16.98 1.53 0.45
CA VAL A 168 -17.89 0.66 -0.31
C VAL A 168 -17.82 -0.78 0.20
N VAL A 169 -16.60 -1.33 0.40
CA VAL A 169 -16.44 -2.69 0.93
C VAL A 169 -16.98 -2.80 2.35
N ALA A 170 -16.67 -1.83 3.23
CA ALA A 170 -17.13 -1.82 4.61
C ALA A 170 -18.67 -1.78 4.72
N GLU A 171 -19.32 -0.94 3.90
CA GLU A 171 -20.78 -0.76 3.94
C GLU A 171 -21.54 -1.94 3.31
N GLN A 172 -21.07 -2.43 2.16
CA GLN A 172 -21.76 -3.50 1.43
C GLN A 172 -21.60 -4.88 2.07
N PHE A 173 -20.46 -5.15 2.70
CA PHE A 173 -20.09 -6.48 3.21
C PHE A 173 -19.93 -6.54 4.74
N GLY A 174 -20.09 -5.42 5.45
CA GLY A 174 -20.03 -5.38 6.90
C GLY A 174 -21.05 -6.26 7.58
N GLY A 175 -22.28 -6.31 7.05
CA GLY A 175 -23.34 -7.22 7.53
C GLY A 175 -23.01 -8.70 7.36
N GLN A 176 -22.07 -9.05 6.49
CA GLN A 176 -21.55 -10.41 6.30
C GLN A 176 -20.25 -10.66 7.08
N GLY A 177 -19.85 -9.71 7.92
CA GLY A 177 -18.70 -9.83 8.82
C GLY A 177 -17.37 -9.38 8.21
N VAL A 178 -17.35 -8.88 6.98
CA VAL A 178 -16.12 -8.34 6.35
C VAL A 178 -15.87 -6.93 6.88
N ARG A 179 -14.63 -6.65 7.30
CA ARG A 179 -14.17 -5.31 7.63
C ARG A 179 -13.27 -4.77 6.53
N ALA A 180 -13.30 -3.47 6.31
CA ALA A 180 -12.38 -2.80 5.40
C ALA A 180 -11.85 -1.51 6.05
N VAL A 181 -10.54 -1.31 5.98
CA VAL A 181 -9.84 -0.19 6.63
C VAL A 181 -8.79 0.38 5.68
N THR A 182 -8.62 1.68 5.70
CA THR A 182 -7.51 2.37 5.01
C THR A 182 -6.40 2.68 6.01
N VAL A 183 -5.16 2.35 5.64
CA VAL A 183 -3.96 2.90 6.25
C VAL A 183 -3.32 3.85 5.23
N ALA A 184 -3.12 5.10 5.61
CA ALA A 184 -2.64 6.16 4.74
C ALA A 184 -1.29 6.70 5.25
N PRO A 185 -0.16 6.17 4.75
CA PRO A 185 1.16 6.68 5.09
C PRO A 185 1.41 8.07 4.50
N GLY A 186 2.19 8.87 5.22
CA GLY A 186 2.91 10.01 4.68
C GLY A 186 4.24 9.58 4.05
N PRO A 187 5.29 10.40 4.14
CA PRO A 187 6.64 10.00 3.75
C PRO A 187 7.13 8.79 4.54
N VAL A 188 7.58 7.74 3.82
CA VAL A 188 8.09 6.50 4.43
C VAL A 188 9.47 6.18 3.87
N ARG A 189 10.40 5.79 4.72
CA ARG A 189 11.78 5.42 4.38
C ARG A 189 11.83 4.15 3.53
N THR A 190 11.42 4.26 2.28
CA THR A 190 11.48 3.23 1.23
C THR A 190 12.48 3.66 0.16
N GLY A 191 12.72 2.83 -0.86
CA GLY A 191 13.60 3.16 -1.97
C GLY A 191 13.29 4.51 -2.64
N VAL A 192 12.03 4.97 -2.63
CA VAL A 192 11.66 6.32 -3.10
C VAL A 192 12.48 7.41 -2.40
N TRP A 193 12.73 7.25 -1.09
CA TRP A 193 13.43 8.22 -0.24
C TRP A 193 14.91 7.91 -0.02
N THR A 194 15.34 6.66 -0.15
CA THR A 194 16.67 6.23 0.28
C THR A 194 17.56 5.70 -0.84
N ASP A 195 16.98 5.32 -1.97
CA ASP A 195 17.74 4.81 -3.10
C ASP A 195 18.50 5.97 -3.77
N PRO A 196 19.82 5.86 -4.00
CA PRO A 196 20.60 6.87 -4.71
C PRO A 196 20.11 7.14 -6.15
N ASP A 197 19.36 6.22 -6.73
CA ASP A 197 18.68 6.39 -8.01
C ASP A 197 17.16 6.58 -7.86
N GLY A 198 16.68 6.70 -6.63
CA GLY A 198 15.28 6.93 -6.29
C GLY A 198 14.76 8.31 -6.70
N LEU A 199 13.45 8.50 -6.57
CA LEU A 199 12.79 9.75 -6.95
C LEU A 199 13.42 10.97 -6.26
N ILE A 200 13.62 10.91 -4.93
CA ILE A 200 14.15 12.03 -4.17
C ILE A 200 15.58 12.38 -4.60
N ALA A 201 16.43 11.36 -4.84
CA ALA A 201 17.78 11.58 -5.31
C ALA A 201 17.83 12.19 -6.73
N ARG A 202 16.89 11.84 -7.59
CA ARG A 202 16.78 12.45 -8.94
C ARG A 202 16.34 13.89 -8.86
N LEU A 203 15.28 14.18 -8.08
CA LEU A 203 14.82 15.55 -7.88
C LEU A 203 15.92 16.44 -7.26
N ALA A 204 16.71 15.91 -6.33
CA ALA A 204 17.86 16.60 -5.76
C ALA A 204 18.88 16.98 -6.84
N ARG A 205 19.24 16.03 -7.72
CA ARG A 205 20.15 16.28 -8.86
C ARG A 205 19.62 17.34 -9.81
N GLU A 206 18.31 17.30 -10.14
CA GLU A 206 17.67 18.27 -11.02
C GLU A 206 17.66 19.69 -10.41
N ASN A 207 17.61 19.79 -9.08
CA ASN A 207 17.66 21.07 -8.35
C ASN A 207 19.08 21.51 -7.95
N GLY A 208 20.12 20.72 -8.28
CA GLY A 208 21.51 21.08 -8.01
C GLY A 208 21.89 21.04 -6.51
N VAL A 209 21.18 20.26 -5.71
CA VAL A 209 21.41 20.10 -4.27
C VAL A 209 21.72 18.64 -3.92
N THR A 210 22.22 18.39 -2.71
CA THR A 210 22.45 17.02 -2.25
C THR A 210 21.12 16.29 -1.97
N HIS A 211 21.15 14.96 -1.97
CA HIS A 211 19.99 14.13 -1.64
C HIS A 211 19.44 14.47 -0.24
N GLU A 212 20.33 14.66 0.72
CA GLU A 212 19.98 14.96 2.12
C GLU A 212 19.31 16.34 2.25
N GLU A 213 19.91 17.38 1.65
CA GLU A 213 19.34 18.73 1.65
C GLU A 213 17.94 18.77 1.00
N PHE A 214 17.77 18.04 -0.12
CA PHE A 214 16.48 17.98 -0.79
C PHE A 214 15.42 17.26 0.07
N ALA A 215 15.79 16.12 0.66
CA ALA A 215 14.90 15.33 1.51
C ALA A 215 14.45 16.12 2.77
N GLU A 216 15.38 16.82 3.42
CA GLU A 216 15.08 17.68 4.58
C GLU A 216 14.20 18.87 4.19
N GLY A 217 14.52 19.55 3.10
CA GLY A 217 13.72 20.67 2.58
C GLY A 217 12.30 20.25 2.20
N LEU A 218 12.15 19.10 1.55
CA LEU A 218 10.83 18.54 1.21
C LEU A 218 10.03 18.17 2.46
N LEU A 219 10.65 17.54 3.45
CA LEU A 219 10.02 17.20 4.72
C LEU A 219 9.55 18.46 5.48
N GLY A 220 10.38 19.50 5.48
CA GLY A 220 10.04 20.82 6.03
C GLY A 220 8.83 21.44 5.32
N THR A 221 8.80 21.38 4.00
CA THR A 221 7.69 21.89 3.16
C THR A 221 6.40 21.12 3.43
N LEU A 222 6.47 19.80 3.61
CA LEU A 222 5.33 18.97 3.97
C LEU A 222 4.85 19.21 5.40
N GLY A 223 5.65 19.85 6.24
CA GLY A 223 5.28 20.24 7.59
C GLY A 223 5.04 19.06 8.53
N ALA A 224 5.82 17.98 8.41
CA ALA A 224 5.72 16.84 9.31
C ALA A 224 5.99 17.26 10.75
N SER A 225 4.99 17.16 11.64
CA SER A 225 5.08 17.62 13.03
C SER A 225 6.15 16.89 13.84
N THR A 226 6.43 15.63 13.50
CA THR A 226 7.47 14.81 14.15
C THR A 226 8.88 15.11 13.64
N GLY A 227 9.03 15.92 12.58
CA GLY A 227 10.32 16.26 11.97
C GLY A 227 11.04 15.08 11.30
N ARG A 228 10.37 13.94 11.09
CA ARG A 228 10.97 12.75 10.46
C ARG A 228 10.00 12.01 9.55
N ILE A 229 10.54 11.23 8.65
CA ILE A 229 9.77 10.26 7.86
C ILE A 229 9.50 8.99 8.68
N SER A 230 8.39 8.33 8.41
CA SER A 230 8.04 7.05 9.03
C SER A 230 8.92 5.91 8.49
N THR A 231 9.02 4.80 9.24
CA THR A 231 9.64 3.58 8.71
C THR A 231 8.59 2.62 8.14
N PRO A 232 8.96 1.71 7.23
CA PRO A 232 8.04 0.68 6.75
C PRO A 232 7.44 -0.17 7.87
N GLU A 233 8.21 -0.44 8.93
CA GLU A 233 7.80 -1.23 10.09
C GLU A 233 6.75 -0.50 10.95
N GLU A 234 6.80 0.83 11.02
CA GLU A 234 5.76 1.61 11.72
C GLU A 234 4.41 1.47 11.01
N VAL A 235 4.42 1.53 9.67
CA VAL A 235 3.22 1.30 8.86
C VAL A 235 2.74 -0.14 8.99
N ALA A 236 3.64 -1.12 8.92
CA ALA A 236 3.32 -2.54 9.01
C ALA A 236 2.70 -2.91 10.38
N ARG A 237 3.20 -2.35 11.48
CA ARG A 237 2.60 -2.56 12.81
C ARG A 237 1.16 -2.06 12.90
N LEU A 238 0.86 -0.91 12.31
CA LEU A 238 -0.52 -0.43 12.27
C LEU A 238 -1.40 -1.32 11.39
N ILE A 239 -0.88 -1.79 10.24
CA ILE A 239 -1.59 -2.73 9.37
C ILE A 239 -1.93 -4.02 10.12
N ALA A 240 -0.98 -4.61 10.84
CA ALA A 240 -1.22 -5.80 11.67
C ALA A 240 -2.27 -5.54 12.75
N PHE A 241 -2.22 -4.38 13.42
CA PHE A 241 -3.20 -3.99 14.42
C PHE A 241 -4.62 -3.87 13.83
N VAL A 242 -4.82 -3.16 12.72
CA VAL A 242 -6.17 -3.02 12.14
C VAL A 242 -6.66 -4.30 11.46
N ALA A 243 -5.76 -5.17 11.02
CA ALA A 243 -6.08 -6.51 10.52
C ALA A 243 -6.54 -7.46 11.63
N SER A 244 -6.12 -7.25 12.88
CA SER A 244 -6.49 -8.07 14.04
C SER A 244 -8.00 -8.02 14.31
N PRO A 245 -8.58 -9.01 15.02
CA PRO A 245 -10.00 -9.00 15.37
C PRO A 245 -10.36 -7.78 16.24
N ASN A 246 -11.16 -6.87 15.70
CA ASN A 246 -11.65 -5.66 16.36
C ASN A 246 -12.93 -5.17 15.67
N ASN A 247 -13.54 -4.08 16.13
CA ASN A 247 -14.76 -3.49 15.55
C ASN A 247 -14.46 -2.23 14.72
N ILE A 248 -13.32 -2.18 14.05
CA ILE A 248 -12.91 -1.06 13.20
C ILE A 248 -13.22 -1.41 11.75
N THR A 249 -14.05 -0.61 11.08
CA THR A 249 -14.35 -0.71 9.64
C THR A 249 -14.71 0.66 9.07
N GLY A 250 -14.50 0.87 7.77
CA GLY A 250 -14.77 2.13 7.07
C GLY A 250 -13.85 3.29 7.48
N ALA A 251 -12.89 3.06 8.37
CA ALA A 251 -12.01 4.08 8.92
C ALA A 251 -10.73 4.25 8.08
N GLU A 252 -10.13 5.43 8.19
CA GLU A 252 -8.82 5.77 7.64
C GLU A 252 -7.87 6.17 8.78
N TYR A 253 -6.68 5.57 8.80
CA TYR A 253 -5.63 5.82 9.77
C TYR A 253 -4.39 6.41 9.11
N LEU A 254 -3.97 7.58 9.54
CA LEU A 254 -2.75 8.25 9.07
C LEU A 254 -1.52 7.72 9.82
N VAL A 255 -0.43 7.49 9.08
CA VAL A 255 0.93 7.26 9.61
C VAL A 255 1.85 8.23 8.87
N ASP A 256 1.74 9.50 9.17
CA ASP A 256 2.32 10.56 8.35
C ASP A 256 3.18 11.57 9.14
N GLY A 257 3.41 11.31 10.43
CA GLY A 257 4.17 12.21 11.28
C GLY A 257 3.52 13.58 11.49
N GLY A 258 2.20 13.70 11.24
CA GLY A 258 1.45 14.94 11.35
C GLY A 258 1.62 15.87 10.14
N VAL A 259 1.85 15.33 8.96
CA VAL A 259 1.78 16.07 7.68
C VAL A 259 0.36 16.60 7.46
N ILE A 260 -0.64 15.73 7.62
CA ILE A 260 -2.04 16.15 7.56
C ILE A 260 -2.43 16.76 8.91
N LYS A 261 -2.77 18.02 8.88
CA LYS A 261 -3.31 18.76 10.04
C LYS A 261 -4.81 18.48 10.15
N SER A 262 -5.17 17.25 10.46
CA SER A 262 -6.57 16.90 10.70
C SER A 262 -7.01 17.39 12.09
N ALA A 263 -8.14 18.07 12.15
CA ALA A 263 -8.85 18.29 13.39
C ALA A 263 -9.67 17.06 13.75
#